data_d771ef69c307630480aad5444d7c8889
#
_entry.id   d771ef69c307630480aad5444d7c8889
#
_cell.length_a   1.000
_cell.length_b   1.000
_cell.length_c   1.000
_cell.angle_alpha   90.00
_cell.angle_beta   90.00
_cell.angle_gamma   90.00
#
_symmetry.space_group_name_H-M   'P 1'
#
loop_
_entity.id
_entity.type
_entity.pdbx_description
1 polymer ?
#
loop_
_entity_poly.entity_id
_entity_poly.type
_entity_poly.pdbx_seq_one_letter_code
_entity_poly.pdbx_strand_id
1 'polypeptide(L)'
;MPVTQQFLHSDEWRNLLNYVASFKVQPISYLQVIFSHVRKAKADPQTNLHSDTFHSSAKAWLFLEDVAEDEGPFVYVPGSHHLNPERLNWEQQKSESITAKTDAMTRRGSFRVSEEEVLELGYAKPQAFAVKANTLVIADTYGFHARAKSLKPSVRIELWAYARRNPFV
;
A
#
# COMPACT_ATOMS: atom_id res chain seq x y z
N MET A 1 30.33 1.52 -0.65
CA MET A 1 28.93 1.89 -0.97
C MET A 1 28.31 2.56 0.24
N PRO A 2 27.47 3.58 0.09
CA PRO A 2 26.69 4.11 1.20
C PRO A 2 25.84 3.00 1.86
N VAL A 3 25.65 3.08 3.18
CA VAL A 3 24.90 2.06 3.97
C VAL A 3 23.51 1.78 3.38
N THR A 4 22.81 2.83 2.95
CA THR A 4 21.49 2.70 2.29
C THR A 4 21.54 1.81 1.04
N GLN A 5 22.56 1.97 0.20
CA GLN A 5 22.70 1.12 -1.00
C GLN A 5 23.03 -0.32 -0.63
N GLN A 6 23.87 -0.55 0.39
CA GLN A 6 24.14 -1.90 0.89
C GLN A 6 22.85 -2.58 1.37
N PHE A 7 22.02 -1.87 2.14
CA PHE A 7 20.74 -2.37 2.61
C PHE A 7 19.80 -2.71 1.45
N LEU A 8 19.58 -1.79 0.50
CA LEU A 8 18.68 -1.99 -0.64
C LEU A 8 19.12 -3.09 -1.62
N HIS A 9 20.40 -3.46 -1.61
CA HIS A 9 20.92 -4.57 -2.41
C HIS A 9 21.13 -5.84 -1.60
N SER A 10 20.78 -5.85 -0.31
CA SER A 10 20.93 -7.03 0.53
C SER A 10 19.95 -8.14 0.14
N ASP A 11 20.34 -9.37 0.40
CA ASP A 11 19.50 -10.53 0.18
C ASP A 11 18.30 -10.53 1.13
N GLU A 12 18.48 -10.04 2.35
CA GLU A 12 17.43 -9.93 3.36
C GLU A 12 16.29 -9.02 2.86
N TRP A 13 16.62 -7.83 2.35
CA TRP A 13 15.66 -6.90 1.78
C TRP A 13 14.87 -7.53 0.64
N ARG A 14 15.58 -8.11 -0.33
CA ARG A 14 14.97 -8.76 -1.48
C ARG A 14 14.11 -9.97 -1.09
N ASN A 15 14.62 -10.84 -0.21
CA ASN A 15 13.93 -12.05 0.17
C ASN A 15 12.67 -11.78 0.99
N LEU A 16 12.67 -10.79 1.87
CA LEU A 16 11.47 -10.36 2.61
C LEU A 16 10.36 -9.88 1.66
N LEU A 17 10.69 -9.03 0.69
CA LEU A 17 9.73 -8.56 -0.30
C LEU A 17 9.22 -9.71 -1.18
N ASN A 18 10.11 -10.59 -1.64
CA ASN A 18 9.74 -11.74 -2.45
C ASN A 18 8.86 -12.73 -1.69
N TYR A 19 9.11 -12.93 -0.40
CA TYR A 19 8.29 -13.77 0.46
C TYR A 19 6.86 -13.24 0.55
N VAL A 20 6.69 -11.95 0.86
CA VAL A 20 5.37 -11.31 0.96
C VAL A 20 4.67 -11.25 -0.42
N ALA A 21 5.42 -10.95 -1.49
CA ALA A 21 4.88 -10.93 -2.85
C ALA A 21 4.51 -12.32 -3.40
N SER A 22 5.02 -13.40 -2.78
CA SER A 22 4.85 -14.79 -3.23
C SER A 22 5.49 -15.10 -4.61
N PHE A 23 6.50 -14.32 -5.02
CA PHE A 23 7.27 -14.57 -6.26
C PHE A 23 8.66 -13.92 -6.19
N LYS A 24 9.56 -14.35 -7.08
CA LYS A 24 10.92 -13.81 -7.17
C LYS A 24 11.00 -12.66 -8.17
N VAL A 25 11.42 -11.49 -7.70
CA VAL A 25 11.67 -10.31 -8.52
C VAL A 25 12.72 -9.42 -7.83
N GLN A 26 13.42 -8.62 -8.59
CA GLN A 26 14.23 -7.54 -8.02
C GLN A 26 13.32 -6.37 -7.66
N PRO A 27 13.19 -6.00 -6.36
CA PRO A 27 12.38 -4.86 -5.97
C PRO A 27 12.91 -3.55 -6.56
N ILE A 28 11.99 -2.66 -6.92
CA ILE A 28 12.34 -1.29 -7.32
C ILE A 28 12.20 -0.42 -6.08
N SER A 29 13.27 0.29 -5.72
CA SER A 29 13.36 1.05 -4.47
C SER A 29 13.64 2.53 -4.73
N TYR A 30 13.03 3.39 -3.92
CA TYR A 30 13.15 4.84 -3.96
C TYR A 30 13.32 5.42 -2.57
N LEU A 31 13.99 6.57 -2.47
CA LEU A 31 13.81 7.47 -1.35
C LEU A 31 12.56 8.31 -1.61
N GLN A 32 11.56 8.20 -0.76
CA GLN A 32 10.31 8.93 -0.86
C GLN A 32 10.21 9.98 0.25
N VAL A 33 9.84 11.20 -0.10
CA VAL A 33 9.54 12.28 0.85
C VAL A 33 8.12 12.74 0.61
N ILE A 34 7.29 12.69 1.64
CA ILE A 34 5.89 13.06 1.60
C ILE A 34 5.66 14.28 2.49
N PHE A 35 5.14 15.34 1.88
CA PHE A 35 4.75 16.57 2.57
C PHE A 35 3.24 16.61 2.74
N SER A 36 2.76 16.67 3.98
CA SER A 36 1.35 16.80 4.31
C SER A 36 1.05 18.18 4.88
N HIS A 37 0.02 18.85 4.36
CA HIS A 37 -0.41 20.20 4.77
C HIS A 37 0.66 21.30 4.71
N VAL A 38 1.76 21.07 4.01
CA VAL A 38 2.81 22.09 3.83
C VAL A 38 2.38 23.14 2.80
N ARG A 39 1.55 22.73 1.85
CA ARG A 39 0.96 23.61 0.83
C ARG A 39 -0.40 23.08 0.38
N LYS A 40 -1.23 23.98 -0.21
CA LYS A 40 -2.49 23.56 -0.83
C LYS A 40 -2.21 22.60 -2.00
N ALA A 41 -2.78 21.41 -1.96
CA ALA A 41 -2.64 20.38 -2.98
C ALA A 41 -3.99 19.72 -3.25
N LYS A 42 -4.07 18.98 -4.36
CA LYS A 42 -5.22 18.11 -4.63
C LYS A 42 -5.30 17.02 -3.57
N ALA A 43 -6.53 16.50 -3.35
CA ALA A 43 -6.73 15.34 -2.48
C ALA A 43 -5.83 14.17 -2.93
N ASP A 44 -5.15 13.57 -1.97
CA ASP A 44 -4.27 12.45 -2.23
C ASP A 44 -5.09 11.14 -2.36
N PRO A 45 -5.10 10.50 -3.52
CA PRO A 45 -5.88 9.27 -3.72
C PRO A 45 -5.39 8.09 -2.87
N GLN A 46 -4.19 8.16 -2.32
CA GLN A 46 -3.64 7.13 -1.42
C GLN A 46 -4.30 7.15 -0.04
N THR A 47 -5.07 8.18 0.29
CA THR A 47 -5.82 8.24 1.56
C THR A 47 -7.14 7.48 1.53
N ASN A 48 -7.57 7.00 0.38
CA ASN A 48 -8.73 6.12 0.26
C ASN A 48 -8.28 4.67 0.32
N LEU A 49 -8.98 3.83 1.06
CA LEU A 49 -8.72 2.38 1.07
C LEU A 49 -8.79 1.82 -0.35
N HIS A 50 -7.79 1.02 -0.71
CA HIS A 50 -7.68 0.43 -2.04
C HIS A 50 -6.81 -0.83 -2.02
N SER A 51 -6.95 -1.66 -3.05
CA SER A 51 -5.94 -2.63 -3.45
C SER A 51 -5.11 -2.06 -4.60
N ASP A 52 -3.85 -2.46 -4.70
CA ASP A 52 -3.02 -2.01 -5.83
C ASP A 52 -3.34 -2.73 -7.14
N THR A 53 -3.77 -3.97 -7.04
CA THR A 53 -3.93 -4.90 -8.15
C THR A 53 -4.81 -6.07 -7.73
N PHE A 54 -5.13 -6.97 -8.65
CA PHE A 54 -5.93 -8.18 -8.45
C PHE A 54 -5.07 -9.45 -8.19
N HIS A 55 -3.80 -9.31 -7.89
CA HIS A 55 -2.88 -10.40 -7.57
C HIS A 55 -1.88 -9.95 -6.49
N SER A 56 -1.23 -10.90 -5.84
CA SER A 56 -0.22 -10.61 -4.82
C SER A 56 0.87 -9.68 -5.34
N SER A 57 1.19 -8.70 -4.55
CA SER A 57 2.26 -7.72 -4.77
C SER A 57 2.73 -7.20 -3.43
N ALA A 58 4.01 -6.93 -3.28
CA ALA A 58 4.51 -6.39 -2.02
C ALA A 58 4.99 -4.96 -2.16
N LYS A 59 4.73 -4.17 -1.13
CA LYS A 59 5.41 -2.89 -0.89
C LYS A 59 6.11 -2.94 0.46
N ALA A 60 7.19 -2.18 0.56
CA ALA A 60 7.93 -1.99 1.78
C ALA A 60 8.18 -0.50 2.03
N TRP A 61 8.15 -0.13 3.30
CA TRP A 61 8.43 1.21 3.80
C TRP A 61 9.39 1.08 4.99
N LEU A 62 10.65 1.47 4.81
CA LEU A 62 11.56 1.69 5.92
C LEU A 62 11.46 3.17 6.31
N PHE A 63 10.76 3.43 7.41
CA PHE A 63 10.55 4.77 7.92
C PHE A 63 11.84 5.32 8.53
N LEU A 64 12.31 6.46 8.05
CA LEU A 64 13.52 7.12 8.55
C LEU A 64 13.21 8.14 9.66
N GLU A 65 11.93 8.49 9.81
CA GLU A 65 11.40 9.40 10.82
C GLU A 65 10.22 8.73 11.54
N ASP A 66 9.91 9.20 12.75
CA ASP A 66 8.70 8.80 13.47
C ASP A 66 7.47 9.20 12.66
N VAL A 67 6.43 8.38 12.68
CA VAL A 67 5.11 8.71 12.12
C VAL A 67 4.06 8.49 13.21
N ALA A 68 3.52 9.58 13.73
CA ALA A 68 2.48 9.55 14.75
C ALA A 68 1.09 9.26 14.13
N GLU A 69 0.10 8.97 14.99
CA GLU A 69 -1.28 8.66 14.57
C GLU A 69 -1.92 9.80 13.75
N ASP A 70 -1.56 11.05 14.08
CA ASP A 70 -2.07 12.26 13.42
C ASP A 70 -1.21 12.74 12.23
N GLU A 71 -0.19 11.99 11.83
CA GLU A 71 0.74 12.33 10.74
C GLU A 71 0.55 11.45 9.47
N GLY A 72 -0.60 10.82 9.37
CA GLY A 72 -0.95 10.00 8.21
C GLY A 72 -0.21 8.66 8.16
N PRO A 73 -0.31 7.83 9.21
CA PRO A 73 0.33 6.52 9.24
C PRO A 73 -0.19 5.57 8.16
N PHE A 74 0.52 4.48 7.95
CA PHE A 74 0.06 3.38 7.11
C PHE A 74 -1.19 2.75 7.72
N VAL A 75 -2.17 2.44 6.87
CA VAL A 75 -3.41 1.76 7.23
C VAL A 75 -3.51 0.46 6.46
N TYR A 76 -3.88 -0.61 7.14
CA TYR A 76 -4.09 -1.91 6.52
C TYR A 76 -5.33 -2.60 7.08
N VAL A 77 -6.01 -3.36 6.24
CA VAL A 77 -7.12 -4.23 6.64
C VAL A 77 -6.58 -5.64 6.86
N PRO A 78 -6.43 -6.09 8.12
CA PRO A 78 -5.88 -7.40 8.42
C PRO A 78 -6.68 -8.52 7.74
N GLY A 79 -5.96 -9.48 7.14
CA GLY A 79 -6.56 -10.62 6.46
C GLY A 79 -7.07 -10.34 5.05
N SER A 80 -7.15 -9.10 4.61
CA SER A 80 -7.73 -8.74 3.30
C SER A 80 -6.89 -9.14 2.08
N HIS A 81 -5.67 -9.62 2.28
CA HIS A 81 -4.86 -10.26 1.23
C HIS A 81 -5.30 -11.71 0.92
N HIS A 82 -6.14 -12.30 1.76
CA HIS A 82 -6.76 -13.59 1.48
C HIS A 82 -8.05 -13.38 0.67
N LEU A 83 -8.11 -13.97 -0.51
CA LEU A 83 -9.30 -13.94 -1.35
C LEU A 83 -10.37 -14.86 -0.74
N ASN A 84 -11.56 -14.32 -0.51
CA ASN A 84 -12.77 -15.07 -0.16
C ASN A 84 -13.80 -14.95 -1.29
N PRO A 85 -14.89 -15.75 -1.28
CA PRO A 85 -15.92 -15.69 -2.33
C PRO A 85 -16.59 -14.32 -2.45
N GLU A 86 -16.83 -13.65 -1.33
CA GLU A 86 -17.45 -12.32 -1.26
C GLU A 86 -16.59 -11.27 -1.97
N ARG A 87 -15.29 -11.29 -1.70
CA ARG A 87 -14.33 -10.41 -2.37
C ARG A 87 -14.20 -10.70 -3.85
N LEU A 88 -14.16 -11.98 -4.25
CA LEU A 88 -14.09 -12.34 -5.66
C LEU A 88 -15.30 -11.79 -6.42
N ASN A 89 -16.50 -11.96 -5.88
CA ASN A 89 -17.72 -11.41 -6.46
C ASN A 89 -17.70 -9.88 -6.52
N TRP A 90 -17.23 -9.23 -5.45
CA TRP A 90 -17.10 -7.77 -5.39
C TRP A 90 -16.11 -7.26 -6.45
N GLU A 91 -14.94 -7.89 -6.61
CA GLU A 91 -13.96 -7.52 -7.64
C GLU A 91 -14.51 -7.69 -9.05
N GLN A 92 -15.28 -8.75 -9.30
CA GLN A 92 -15.97 -8.98 -10.57
C GLN A 92 -16.95 -7.84 -10.84
N GLN A 93 -17.85 -7.53 -9.92
CA GLN A 93 -18.82 -6.45 -10.06
C GLN A 93 -18.14 -5.09 -10.27
N LYS A 94 -17.08 -4.79 -9.51
CA LYS A 94 -16.30 -3.55 -9.70
C LYS A 94 -15.69 -3.50 -11.11
N SER A 95 -15.13 -4.60 -11.60
CA SER A 95 -14.53 -4.64 -12.94
C SER A 95 -15.55 -4.49 -14.06
N GLU A 96 -16.74 -5.10 -13.94
CA GLU A 96 -17.85 -4.95 -14.89
C GLU A 96 -18.43 -3.53 -14.91
N SER A 97 -18.34 -2.80 -13.78
CA SER A 97 -18.82 -1.41 -13.66
C SER A 97 -17.88 -0.35 -14.25
N ILE A 98 -16.69 -0.74 -14.72
CA ILE A 98 -15.70 0.20 -15.26
C ILE A 98 -16.18 0.81 -16.57
N THR A 99 -16.14 2.14 -16.64
CA THR A 99 -16.48 2.93 -17.82
C THR A 99 -15.36 3.93 -18.14
N ALA A 100 -15.48 4.63 -19.26
CA ALA A 100 -14.56 5.71 -19.60
C ALA A 100 -14.54 6.86 -18.55
N LYS A 101 -15.61 7.00 -17.76
CA LYS A 101 -15.74 8.01 -16.69
C LYS A 101 -15.13 7.58 -15.36
N THR A 102 -14.80 6.29 -15.21
CA THR A 102 -14.15 5.75 -13.99
C THR A 102 -12.75 6.37 -13.85
N ASP A 103 -12.32 6.62 -12.62
CA ASP A 103 -10.99 7.19 -12.37
C ASP A 103 -9.86 6.30 -12.90
N ALA A 104 -8.71 6.91 -13.21
CA ALA A 104 -7.61 6.23 -13.88
C ALA A 104 -6.98 5.10 -13.04
N MET A 105 -7.04 5.18 -11.71
CA MET A 105 -6.48 4.15 -10.83
C MET A 105 -7.35 2.90 -10.82
N THR A 106 -8.67 3.07 -10.67
CA THR A 106 -9.65 1.99 -10.74
C THR A 106 -9.62 1.29 -12.10
N ARG A 107 -9.54 2.05 -13.20
CA ARG A 107 -9.38 1.46 -14.56
C ARG A 107 -8.11 0.62 -14.75
N ARG A 108 -7.09 0.84 -13.93
CA ARG A 108 -5.83 0.07 -13.92
C ARG A 108 -5.83 -1.09 -12.94
N GLY A 109 -7.00 -1.39 -12.32
CA GLY A 109 -7.15 -2.50 -11.38
C GLY A 109 -6.86 -2.15 -9.93
N SER A 110 -6.63 -0.86 -9.59
CA SER A 110 -6.50 -0.41 -8.20
C SER A 110 -7.88 0.01 -7.68
N PHE A 111 -8.64 -0.96 -7.18
CA PHE A 111 -10.02 -0.74 -6.75
C PHE A 111 -10.09 -0.05 -5.39
N ARG A 112 -11.01 0.91 -5.31
CA ARG A 112 -11.34 1.62 -4.08
C ARG A 112 -12.45 0.88 -3.34
N VAL A 113 -12.33 0.84 -2.01
CA VAL A 113 -13.27 0.18 -1.10
C VAL A 113 -13.61 1.12 0.06
N SER A 114 -14.84 1.12 0.54
CA SER A 114 -15.22 1.82 1.76
C SER A 114 -15.02 0.93 2.99
N GLU A 115 -15.06 1.51 4.19
CA GLU A 115 -14.98 0.73 5.43
C GLU A 115 -16.21 -0.18 5.61
N GLU A 116 -17.38 0.26 5.15
CA GLU A 116 -18.60 -0.52 5.15
C GLU A 116 -18.45 -1.74 4.22
N GLU A 117 -18.00 -1.53 2.98
CA GLU A 117 -17.72 -2.62 2.03
C GLU A 117 -16.71 -3.62 2.62
N VAL A 118 -15.66 -3.14 3.31
CA VAL A 118 -14.66 -4.02 3.95
C VAL A 118 -15.31 -4.98 4.95
N LEU A 119 -16.24 -4.48 5.77
CA LEU A 119 -16.97 -5.30 6.75
C LEU A 119 -17.95 -6.26 6.09
N GLU A 120 -18.66 -5.82 5.05
CA GLU A 120 -19.57 -6.66 4.26
C GLU A 120 -18.83 -7.80 3.55
N LEU A 121 -17.57 -7.58 3.16
CA LEU A 121 -16.68 -8.59 2.61
C LEU A 121 -16.11 -9.57 3.66
N GLY A 122 -16.48 -9.41 4.94
CA GLY A 122 -16.07 -10.29 6.03
C GLY A 122 -14.67 -10.03 6.59
N TYR A 123 -14.05 -8.90 6.28
CA TYR A 123 -12.74 -8.54 6.80
C TYR A 123 -12.83 -7.72 8.10
N ALA A 124 -11.71 -7.66 8.81
CA ALA A 124 -11.57 -6.82 10.00
C ALA A 124 -11.58 -5.32 9.65
N LYS A 125 -11.84 -4.48 10.64
CA LYS A 125 -11.72 -3.02 10.50
C LYS A 125 -10.29 -2.62 10.11
N PRO A 126 -10.15 -1.55 9.29
CA PRO A 126 -8.84 -0.97 9.01
C PRO A 126 -8.10 -0.58 10.30
N GLN A 127 -6.81 -0.86 10.34
CA GLN A 127 -5.92 -0.53 11.45
C GLN A 127 -4.84 0.43 10.98
N ALA A 128 -4.62 1.51 11.73
CA ALA A 128 -3.53 2.45 11.50
C ALA A 128 -2.29 2.03 12.32
N PHE A 129 -1.12 2.20 11.74
CA PHE A 129 0.16 1.80 12.31
C PHE A 129 1.07 3.02 12.48
N ALA A 130 0.99 3.70 13.63
CA ALA A 130 2.01 4.64 14.04
C ALA A 130 3.34 3.89 14.24
N VAL A 131 4.45 4.46 13.80
CA VAL A 131 5.76 3.81 13.84
C VAL A 131 6.84 4.75 14.34
N LYS A 132 7.89 4.18 14.91
CA LYS A 132 9.13 4.89 15.20
C LYS A 132 10.06 4.89 13.99
N ALA A 133 10.97 5.85 13.95
CA ALA A 133 12.07 5.82 13.00
C ALA A 133 12.81 4.48 13.02
N ASN A 134 13.36 4.09 11.89
CA ASN A 134 14.01 2.79 11.70
C ASN A 134 13.07 1.57 11.80
N THR A 135 11.77 1.76 11.58
CA THR A 135 10.78 0.67 11.48
C THR A 135 10.60 0.29 10.02
N LEU A 136 10.70 -1.00 9.73
CA LEU A 136 10.36 -1.58 8.42
C LEU A 136 8.94 -2.17 8.46
N VAL A 137 8.08 -1.69 7.57
CA VAL A 137 6.76 -2.27 7.29
C VAL A 137 6.79 -2.90 5.91
N ILE A 138 6.35 -4.15 5.79
CA ILE A 138 6.15 -4.82 4.50
C ILE A 138 4.72 -5.36 4.45
N ALA A 139 4.02 -5.14 3.35
CA ALA A 139 2.65 -5.60 3.18
C ALA A 139 2.42 -6.18 1.78
N ASP A 140 1.59 -7.23 1.71
CA ASP A 140 0.95 -7.62 0.45
C ASP A 140 -0.12 -6.58 0.12
N THR A 141 0.11 -5.82 -0.94
CA THR A 141 -0.75 -4.71 -1.35
C THR A 141 -1.89 -5.12 -2.30
N TYR A 142 -2.10 -6.43 -2.50
CA TYR A 142 -3.40 -6.97 -2.88
C TYR A 142 -4.40 -6.80 -1.74
N GLY A 143 -3.96 -6.85 -0.47
CA GLY A 143 -4.74 -6.46 0.69
C GLY A 143 -5.15 -4.98 0.64
N PHE A 144 -6.31 -4.67 1.20
CA PHE A 144 -6.80 -3.30 1.29
C PHE A 144 -5.94 -2.47 2.23
N HIS A 145 -5.45 -1.36 1.73
CA HIS A 145 -4.56 -0.47 2.47
C HIS A 145 -4.77 0.99 2.08
N ALA A 146 -4.25 1.86 2.89
CA ALA A 146 -4.26 3.31 2.65
C ALA A 146 -3.11 4.00 3.39
N ARG A 147 -2.96 5.28 3.17
CA ARG A 147 -2.32 6.20 4.08
C ARG A 147 -3.39 6.96 4.83
N ALA A 148 -3.38 6.98 6.17
CA ALA A 148 -4.30 7.81 6.92
C ALA A 148 -4.15 9.29 6.52
N LYS A 149 -5.18 10.08 6.71
CA LYS A 149 -5.09 11.53 6.51
C LYS A 149 -4.22 12.10 7.62
N SER A 150 -3.24 12.92 7.25
CA SER A 150 -2.53 13.72 8.24
C SER A 150 -3.47 14.82 8.74
N LEU A 151 -3.47 15.06 10.06
CA LEU A 151 -4.28 16.08 10.70
C LEU A 151 -3.50 17.38 10.95
N LYS A 152 -2.17 17.36 10.70
CA LYS A 152 -1.27 18.49 10.89
C LYS A 152 -0.20 18.55 9.80
N PRO A 153 0.53 19.66 9.63
CA PRO A 153 1.71 19.69 8.78
C PRO A 153 2.73 18.64 9.23
N SER A 154 3.17 17.80 8.31
CA SER A 154 4.17 16.76 8.59
C SER A 154 5.03 16.48 7.36
N VAL A 155 6.22 15.95 7.62
CA VAL A 155 7.14 15.44 6.61
C VAL A 155 7.43 13.99 6.96
N ARG A 156 7.27 13.08 5.99
CA ARG A 156 7.60 11.68 6.13
C ARG A 156 8.68 11.31 5.15
N ILE A 157 9.76 10.71 5.65
CA ILE A 157 10.91 10.28 4.86
C ILE A 157 11.04 8.77 5.01
N GLU A 158 11.06 8.06 3.89
CA GLU A 158 11.10 6.60 3.89
C GLU A 158 11.87 6.05 2.69
N LEU A 159 12.53 4.92 2.88
CA LEU A 159 12.91 4.09 1.76
C LEU A 159 11.71 3.23 1.38
N TRP A 160 11.19 3.48 0.21
CA TRP A 160 10.02 2.80 -0.33
C TRP A 160 10.42 1.83 -1.43
N ALA A 161 9.83 0.64 -1.42
CA ALA A 161 10.03 -0.31 -2.49
C ALA A 161 8.74 -1.01 -2.88
N TYR A 162 8.72 -1.53 -4.10
CA TYR A 162 7.67 -2.44 -4.52
C TYR A 162 8.25 -3.63 -5.29
N ALA A 163 7.60 -4.79 -5.09
CA ALA A 163 7.80 -6.03 -5.81
C ALA A 163 6.49 -6.39 -6.50
N ARG A 164 6.48 -6.36 -7.84
CA ARG A 164 5.31 -6.64 -8.67
C ARG A 164 5.76 -7.38 -9.91
N ARG A 165 5.01 -8.38 -10.32
CA ARG A 165 5.18 -9.08 -11.61
C ARG A 165 4.04 -8.73 -12.57
N ASN A 166 4.26 -8.97 -13.86
CA ASN A 166 3.16 -9.08 -14.80
C ASN A 166 2.51 -10.47 -14.63
N PRO A 167 1.23 -10.59 -14.26
CA PRO A 167 0.60 -11.88 -14.05
C PRO A 167 0.27 -12.63 -15.34
N PHE A 168 0.46 -12.02 -16.50
CA PHE A 168 0.14 -12.58 -17.82
C PHE A 168 1.35 -13.11 -18.60
N VAL A 169 2.56 -13.03 -18.02
CA VAL A 169 3.82 -13.52 -18.62
C VAL A 169 4.69 -14.19 -17.57
#